data_ba553929e83c4e48c967db0bb12c0f62
#
_entry.id   ba553929e83c4e48c967db0bb12c0f62
#
_cell.length_a   1.000
_cell.length_b   1.000
_cell.length_c   1.000
_cell.angle_alpha   90.00
_cell.angle_beta   90.00
_cell.angle_gamma   90.00
#
_symmetry.space_group_name_H-M   'P 1'
#
loop_
_entity.id
_entity.type
_entity.pdbx_description
1 polymer ?
#
loop_
_entity_poly.entity_id
_entity_poly.type
_entity_poly.pdbx_seq_one_letter_code
_entity_poly.pdbx_strand_id
1 'polypeptide(L)'
;IPMEPIRVLIDERLEGAGSVLPLSGHIDEPGYELGGREFKLPEGIDYDLVLTNAGEGILASGMVRAHVLGTCDRCLEDAEFDVASEVDEYFLFEAPAEEELSDDEDEVDFSLVDEDHTIDVSEPIMAAILMETPFVVLCREDCKGLCPTCGANLNEGDCGCAAKREAEK
;
A
#
# COMPACT_ATOMS: atom_id res chain seq x y z
N ILE A 1 6.58 -9.36 -1.88
CA ILE A 1 7.80 -9.50 -1.07
C ILE A 1 7.45 -9.14 0.36
N PRO A 2 7.70 -10.03 1.29
CA PRO A 2 7.37 -9.74 2.68
C PRO A 2 8.32 -8.67 3.23
N MET A 3 7.72 -7.59 3.72
CA MET A 3 8.43 -6.57 4.47
C MET A 3 8.85 -7.16 5.82
N GLU A 4 9.95 -6.67 6.39
CA GLU A 4 10.35 -7.09 7.72
C GLU A 4 9.22 -6.81 8.72
N PRO A 5 8.89 -7.79 9.58
CA PRO A 5 7.78 -7.60 10.51
C PRO A 5 8.10 -6.53 11.55
N ILE A 6 7.12 -5.67 11.80
CA ILE A 6 7.20 -4.66 12.85
C ILE A 6 6.33 -5.14 13.99
N ARG A 7 6.95 -5.82 14.92
CA ARG A 7 6.25 -6.40 16.06
C ARG A 7 6.17 -5.40 17.21
N VAL A 8 4.95 -5.18 17.68
CA VAL A 8 4.69 -4.30 18.80
C VAL A 8 4.20 -5.15 19.96
N LEU A 9 4.92 -5.06 21.09
CA LEU A 9 4.54 -5.78 22.30
C LEU A 9 3.38 -5.03 22.96
N ILE A 10 2.32 -5.78 23.27
CA ILE A 10 1.20 -5.27 24.04
C ILE A 10 1.53 -5.45 25.51
N ASP A 11 2.04 -4.40 26.10
CA ASP A 11 2.50 -4.38 27.49
C ASP A 11 1.62 -3.46 28.33
N GLU A 12 2.17 -3.00 29.47
CA GLU A 12 1.48 -2.11 30.40
C GLU A 12 0.87 -0.86 29.75
N ARG A 13 1.47 -0.39 28.64
CA ARG A 13 0.99 0.80 27.93
C ARG A 13 -0.37 0.60 27.27
N LEU A 14 -0.73 -0.64 26.99
CA LEU A 14 -1.99 -1.02 26.33
C LEU A 14 -2.80 -2.02 27.16
N GLU A 15 -2.52 -2.15 28.45
CA GLU A 15 -3.14 -3.16 29.30
C GLU A 15 -4.61 -2.89 29.60
N GLY A 16 -5.03 -1.66 29.70
CA GLY A 16 -6.41 -1.31 30.04
C GLY A 16 -7.22 -0.85 28.83
N ALA A 17 -8.51 -1.19 28.83
CA ALA A 17 -9.42 -0.69 27.79
C ALA A 17 -9.40 0.84 27.77
N GLY A 18 -9.28 1.41 26.58
CA GLY A 18 -9.14 2.86 26.39
C GLY A 18 -7.70 3.35 26.40
N SER A 19 -6.73 2.48 26.67
CA SER A 19 -5.32 2.83 26.59
C SER A 19 -4.92 3.14 25.15
N VAL A 20 -4.06 4.13 24.97
CA VAL A 20 -3.64 4.60 23.66
C VAL A 20 -2.10 4.63 23.61
N LEU A 21 -1.53 4.07 22.55
CA LEU A 21 -0.09 4.10 22.32
C LEU A 21 0.18 4.65 20.92
N PRO A 22 0.74 5.87 20.82
CA PRO A 22 1.16 6.39 19.53
C PRO A 22 2.41 5.65 19.04
N LEU A 23 2.42 5.33 17.75
CA LEU A 23 3.50 4.60 17.11
C LEU A 23 3.82 5.26 15.79
N SER A 24 4.96 5.89 15.68
CA SER A 24 5.40 6.51 14.45
C SER A 24 6.83 6.09 14.14
N GLY A 25 7.17 6.06 12.86
CA GLY A 25 8.49 5.67 12.45
C GLY A 25 8.67 5.67 10.96
N HIS A 26 9.82 5.17 10.56
CA HIS A 26 10.23 5.09 9.17
C HIS A 26 10.72 3.65 8.89
N ILE A 27 10.33 3.15 7.72
CA ILE A 27 10.74 1.81 7.28
C ILE A 27 11.62 1.97 6.05
N ASP A 28 12.80 1.39 6.08
CA ASP A 28 13.75 1.38 4.96
C ASP A 28 13.42 0.24 3.99
N GLU A 29 12.22 0.23 3.45
CA GLU A 29 11.83 -0.76 2.47
C GLU A 29 12.26 -0.32 1.07
N PRO A 30 13.05 -1.13 0.33
CA PRO A 30 13.54 -0.72 -0.99
C PRO A 30 12.46 -0.66 -2.06
N GLY A 31 11.38 -1.40 -1.91
CA GLY A 31 10.31 -1.41 -2.88
C GLY A 31 9.36 -2.59 -2.70
N TYR A 32 8.45 -2.71 -3.63
CA TYR A 32 7.46 -3.81 -3.62
C TYR A 32 7.10 -4.20 -5.05
N GLU A 33 6.47 -5.35 -5.19
CA GLU A 33 5.99 -5.86 -6.47
C GLU A 33 4.47 -6.01 -6.41
N LEU A 34 3.79 -5.58 -7.45
CA LEU A 34 2.34 -5.71 -7.57
C LEU A 34 1.95 -5.96 -9.02
N GLY A 35 1.27 -7.06 -9.26
CA GLY A 35 0.78 -7.40 -10.59
C GLY A 35 1.88 -7.61 -11.62
N GLY A 36 3.04 -8.10 -11.20
CA GLY A 36 4.20 -8.31 -12.08
C GLY A 36 5.02 -7.06 -12.33
N ARG A 37 4.71 -5.96 -11.66
CA ARG A 37 5.45 -4.70 -11.78
C ARG A 37 6.25 -4.44 -10.52
N GLU A 38 7.45 -3.92 -10.70
CA GLU A 38 8.29 -3.53 -9.59
C GLU A 38 8.13 -2.04 -9.31
N PHE A 39 7.93 -1.71 -8.05
CA PHE A 39 7.86 -0.33 -7.58
C PHE A 39 8.98 -0.11 -6.58
N LYS A 40 9.62 1.05 -6.65
CA LYS A 40 10.72 1.39 -5.76
C LYS A 40 10.29 2.43 -4.74
N LEU A 41 10.82 2.32 -3.55
CA LEU A 41 10.57 3.25 -2.45
C LEU A 41 11.90 3.93 -2.07
N PRO A 42 12.32 4.95 -2.84
CA PRO A 42 13.64 5.56 -2.63
C PRO A 42 13.78 6.23 -1.26
N GLU A 43 12.68 6.65 -0.68
CA GLU A 43 12.66 7.28 0.64
C GLU A 43 12.04 6.37 1.72
N GLY A 44 11.72 5.11 1.36
CA GLY A 44 11.09 4.19 2.27
C GLY A 44 9.63 4.54 2.55
N ILE A 45 9.15 4.12 3.72
CA ILE A 45 7.78 4.31 4.14
C ILE A 45 7.75 5.03 5.47
N ASP A 46 6.97 6.12 5.56
CA ASP A 46 6.73 6.81 6.81
C ASP A 46 5.34 6.42 7.33
N TYR A 47 5.26 6.10 8.60
CA TYR A 47 3.98 5.76 9.21
C TYR A 47 3.78 6.52 10.52
N ASP A 48 2.52 6.82 10.80
CA ASP A 48 2.09 7.47 12.03
C ASP A 48 0.80 6.80 12.45
N LEU A 49 0.90 5.89 13.39
CA LEU A 49 -0.20 5.07 13.84
C LEU A 49 -0.52 5.33 15.30
N VAL A 50 -1.74 5.02 15.68
CA VAL A 50 -2.17 5.03 17.07
C VAL A 50 -2.80 3.67 17.37
N LEU A 51 -2.27 3.01 18.40
CA LEU A 51 -2.81 1.75 18.88
C LEU A 51 -3.71 2.04 20.05
N THR A 52 -4.94 1.55 20.00
CA THR A 52 -5.94 1.77 21.04
C THR A 52 -6.46 0.42 21.54
N ASN A 53 -6.45 0.23 22.83
CA ASN A 53 -7.09 -0.95 23.42
C ASN A 53 -8.60 -0.72 23.46
N ALA A 54 -9.33 -1.47 22.65
CA ALA A 54 -10.78 -1.35 22.52
C ALA A 54 -11.54 -2.33 23.44
N GLY A 55 -10.82 -3.01 24.36
CA GLY A 55 -11.40 -4.00 25.26
C GLY A 55 -11.33 -5.42 24.74
N GLU A 56 -11.75 -5.67 23.53
CA GLU A 56 -11.73 -6.99 22.88
C GLU A 56 -10.48 -7.20 22.03
N GLY A 57 -9.76 -6.15 21.76
CA GLY A 57 -8.56 -6.19 20.92
C GLY A 57 -7.90 -4.82 20.82
N ILE A 58 -6.94 -4.75 19.92
CA ILE A 58 -6.19 -3.53 19.65
C ILE A 58 -6.59 -2.98 18.29
N LEU A 59 -6.99 -1.73 18.24
CA LEU A 59 -7.25 -1.03 16.99
C LEU A 59 -6.01 -0.24 16.59
N ALA A 60 -5.45 -0.57 15.42
CA ALA A 60 -4.34 0.18 14.84
C ALA A 60 -4.91 1.11 13.78
N SER A 61 -4.78 2.40 13.99
CA SER A 61 -5.30 3.41 13.05
C SER A 61 -4.26 4.51 12.84
N GLY A 62 -4.26 5.10 11.66
CA GLY A 62 -3.34 6.18 11.35
C GLY A 62 -3.12 6.31 9.86
N MET A 63 -2.00 6.92 9.50
CA MET A 63 -1.64 7.18 8.11
C MET A 63 -0.27 6.61 7.78
N VAL A 64 -0.14 6.16 6.53
CA VAL A 64 1.14 5.79 5.95
C VAL A 64 1.37 6.63 4.71
N ARG A 65 2.63 6.97 4.47
CA ARG A 65 3.03 7.78 3.32
C ARG A 65 4.28 7.21 2.70
N ALA A 66 4.33 7.24 1.38
CA ALA A 66 5.50 6.81 0.65
C ALA A 66 5.57 7.53 -0.69
N HIS A 67 6.78 7.79 -1.15
CA HIS A 67 7.02 8.25 -2.50
C HIS A 67 7.43 7.04 -3.32
N VAL A 68 6.74 6.79 -4.43
CA VAL A 68 6.90 5.56 -5.19
C VAL A 68 7.42 5.88 -6.59
N LEU A 69 8.44 5.13 -7.00
CA LEU A 69 8.93 5.16 -8.38
C LEU A 69 8.49 3.90 -9.10
N GLY A 70 7.84 4.07 -10.21
CA GLY A 70 7.43 2.97 -11.06
C GLY A 70 7.79 3.25 -12.51
N THR A 71 7.19 2.51 -13.41
CA THR A 71 7.36 2.68 -14.84
C THR A 71 6.04 3.10 -15.46
N CYS A 72 6.08 4.13 -16.28
CA CYS A 72 4.89 4.59 -17.00
C CYS A 72 4.38 3.49 -17.92
N ASP A 73 3.10 3.17 -17.83
CA ASP A 73 2.48 2.12 -18.63
C ASP A 73 2.33 2.49 -20.10
N ARG A 74 2.50 3.76 -20.44
CA ARG A 74 2.38 4.23 -21.82
C ARG A 74 3.71 4.46 -22.51
N CYS A 75 4.61 5.20 -21.90
CA CYS A 75 5.89 5.54 -22.53
C CYS A 75 7.09 4.75 -21.99
N LEU A 76 6.90 3.96 -20.94
CA LEU A 76 7.91 3.13 -20.30
C LEU A 76 9.07 3.92 -19.66
N GLU A 77 8.89 5.22 -19.50
CA GLU A 77 9.82 6.05 -18.74
C GLU A 77 9.50 5.97 -17.25
N ASP A 78 10.39 6.48 -16.43
CA ASP A 78 10.15 6.51 -14.99
C ASP A 78 8.92 7.35 -14.66
N ALA A 79 8.09 6.85 -13.77
CA ALA A 79 6.91 7.54 -13.29
C ALA A 79 6.95 7.57 -11.77
N GLU A 80 6.57 8.70 -11.20
CA GLU A 80 6.56 8.90 -9.76
C GLU A 80 5.15 9.20 -9.27
N PHE A 81 4.82 8.71 -8.09
CA PHE A 81 3.59 9.09 -7.44
C PHE A 81 3.76 8.99 -5.93
N ASP A 82 2.94 9.74 -5.21
CA ASP A 82 2.91 9.69 -3.75
C ASP A 82 1.72 8.84 -3.29
N VAL A 83 1.97 8.01 -2.29
CA VAL A 83 0.94 7.22 -1.65
C VAL A 83 0.70 7.79 -0.26
N ALA A 84 -0.55 8.08 0.05
CA ALA A 84 -0.97 8.43 1.40
C ALA A 84 -2.25 7.63 1.67
N SER A 85 -2.20 6.74 2.63
CA SER A 85 -3.31 5.83 2.91
C SER A 85 -3.58 5.75 4.40
N GLU A 86 -4.84 5.51 4.74
CA GLU A 86 -5.22 5.25 6.12
C GLU A 86 -5.05 3.78 6.43
N VAL A 87 -4.49 3.53 7.62
CA VAL A 87 -4.44 2.18 8.19
C VAL A 87 -5.57 2.08 9.21
N ASP A 88 -6.34 1.03 9.12
CA ASP A 88 -7.44 0.75 10.04
C ASP A 88 -7.55 -0.77 10.17
N GLU A 89 -6.83 -1.33 11.15
CA GLU A 89 -6.76 -2.77 11.37
C GLU A 89 -7.10 -3.09 12.82
N TYR A 90 -7.93 -4.11 12.99
CA TYR A 90 -8.36 -4.55 14.30
C TYR A 90 -7.74 -5.90 14.64
N PHE A 91 -6.97 -5.93 15.71
CA PHE A 91 -6.31 -7.15 16.21
C PHE A 91 -7.05 -7.65 17.44
N LEU A 92 -7.78 -8.75 17.30
CA LEU A 92 -8.52 -9.34 18.40
C LEU A 92 -7.62 -10.15 19.33
N PHE A 93 -7.87 -10.09 20.62
CA PHE A 93 -7.15 -10.90 21.60
C PHE A 93 -7.49 -12.39 21.46
N GLU A 94 -8.73 -12.69 21.12
CA GLU A 94 -9.19 -14.06 20.93
C GLU A 94 -10.02 -14.14 19.65
N ALA A 95 -9.95 -15.30 18.99
CA ALA A 95 -10.78 -15.55 17.82
C ALA A 95 -12.25 -15.52 18.22
N PRO A 96 -13.12 -14.85 17.44
CA PRO A 96 -14.55 -14.85 17.74
C PRO A 96 -15.12 -16.26 17.61
N ALA A 97 -16.15 -16.56 18.40
CA ALA A 97 -16.84 -17.85 18.32
C ALA A 97 -17.48 -18.00 16.93
N GLU A 98 -17.57 -19.25 16.42
CA GLU A 98 -18.19 -19.50 15.12
C GLU A 98 -19.60 -18.94 15.01
N GLU A 99 -20.31 -18.87 16.13
CA GLU A 99 -21.64 -18.29 16.21
C GLU A 99 -21.67 -16.78 15.96
N GLU A 100 -20.54 -16.10 16.23
CA GLU A 100 -20.40 -14.66 16.01
C GLU A 100 -19.87 -14.35 14.61
N LEU A 101 -19.29 -15.35 13.96
CA LEU A 101 -18.91 -15.26 12.56
C LEU A 101 -20.18 -15.44 11.74
N SER A 102 -20.83 -14.35 11.42
CA SER A 102 -22.03 -14.43 10.61
C SER A 102 -21.67 -14.92 9.22
N ASP A 103 -22.53 -15.78 8.66
CA ASP A 103 -22.42 -16.20 7.27
C ASP A 103 -22.75 -15.07 6.30
N ASP A 104 -22.93 -13.87 6.83
CA ASP A 104 -23.23 -12.70 6.06
C ASP A 104 -22.00 -12.19 5.33
N GLU A 105 -22.26 -11.60 4.21
CA GLU A 105 -21.31 -10.98 3.31
C GLU A 105 -20.48 -9.85 3.95
N ASP A 106 -20.85 -9.46 5.17
CA ASP A 106 -20.13 -8.48 5.96
C ASP A 106 -19.04 -9.13 6.81
N GLU A 107 -18.12 -9.85 6.16
CA GLU A 107 -16.95 -10.34 6.85
C GLU A 107 -16.10 -9.16 7.29
N VAL A 108 -16.06 -8.94 8.59
CA VAL A 108 -15.15 -7.97 9.16
C VAL A 108 -13.76 -8.58 9.14
N ASP A 109 -12.89 -8.03 8.32
CA ASP A 109 -11.50 -8.46 8.31
C ASP A 109 -10.88 -8.14 9.66
N PHE A 110 -10.43 -9.16 10.33
CA PHE A 110 -9.73 -9.00 11.59
C PHE A 110 -8.45 -9.83 11.59
N SER A 111 -7.49 -9.38 12.38
CA SER A 111 -6.28 -10.13 12.66
C SER A 111 -6.30 -10.53 14.13
N LEU A 112 -5.43 -11.45 14.51
CA LEU A 112 -5.33 -11.87 15.89
C LEU A 112 -4.01 -11.41 16.49
N VAL A 113 -4.05 -11.09 17.78
CA VAL A 113 -2.82 -10.84 18.55
C VAL A 113 -2.12 -12.21 18.71
N ASP A 114 -0.80 -12.22 18.48
CA ASP A 114 -0.02 -13.43 18.61
C ASP A 114 0.00 -13.92 20.06
N GLU A 115 0.32 -15.22 20.25
CA GLU A 115 0.38 -15.84 21.56
C GLU A 115 1.37 -15.17 22.51
N ASP A 116 2.39 -14.53 21.97
CA ASP A 116 3.39 -13.79 22.75
C ASP A 116 2.99 -12.35 23.04
N HIS A 117 1.72 -12.01 22.84
CA HIS A 117 1.14 -10.68 23.05
C HIS A 117 1.76 -9.60 22.16
N THR A 118 2.10 -9.97 20.92
CA THR A 118 2.59 -9.01 19.93
C THR A 118 1.62 -8.89 18.77
N ILE A 119 1.67 -7.75 18.10
CA ILE A 119 0.98 -7.53 16.84
C ILE A 119 2.00 -7.10 15.78
N ASP A 120 1.79 -7.50 14.54
CA ASP A 120 2.63 -7.11 13.43
C ASP A 120 1.90 -6.03 12.63
N VAL A 121 2.38 -4.79 12.73
CA VAL A 121 1.77 -3.65 12.03
C VAL A 121 2.31 -3.48 10.61
N SER A 122 3.31 -4.28 10.21
CA SER A 122 3.85 -4.21 8.85
C SER A 122 2.84 -4.66 7.80
N GLU A 123 2.04 -5.67 8.10
CA GLU A 123 1.02 -6.19 7.18
C GLU A 123 -0.02 -5.12 6.82
N PRO A 124 -0.67 -4.46 7.79
CA PRO A 124 -1.64 -3.41 7.43
C PRO A 124 -0.99 -2.21 6.75
N ILE A 125 0.25 -1.88 7.10
CA ILE A 125 0.98 -0.79 6.43
C ILE A 125 1.18 -1.12 4.96
N MET A 126 1.70 -2.31 4.65
CA MET A 126 1.92 -2.72 3.27
C MET A 126 0.61 -2.87 2.51
N ALA A 127 -0.42 -3.42 3.13
CA ALA A 127 -1.73 -3.55 2.52
C ALA A 127 -2.31 -2.18 2.14
N ALA A 128 -2.15 -1.19 3.00
CA ALA A 128 -2.60 0.18 2.73
C ALA A 128 -1.89 0.77 1.50
N ILE A 129 -0.59 0.56 1.39
CA ILE A 129 0.19 1.02 0.25
C ILE A 129 -0.25 0.34 -1.04
N LEU A 130 -0.45 -0.98 -1.00
CA LEU A 130 -0.90 -1.74 -2.16
C LEU A 130 -2.28 -1.32 -2.63
N MET A 131 -3.17 -1.00 -1.71
CA MET A 131 -4.53 -0.56 -2.06
C MET A 131 -4.55 0.81 -2.73
N GLU A 132 -3.59 1.68 -2.38
CA GLU A 132 -3.50 3.02 -2.98
C GLU A 132 -2.68 3.03 -4.26
N THR A 133 -1.97 1.96 -4.58
CA THR A 133 -1.17 1.86 -5.80
C THR A 133 -2.12 1.81 -7.01
N PRO A 134 -1.97 2.73 -7.99
CA PRO A 134 -2.87 2.76 -9.13
C PRO A 134 -2.66 1.56 -10.06
N PHE A 135 -3.74 1.11 -10.72
CA PHE A 135 -3.67 0.04 -11.72
C PHE A 135 -2.91 0.49 -12.97
N VAL A 136 -3.02 1.76 -13.29
CA VAL A 136 -2.32 2.36 -14.42
C VAL A 136 -1.40 3.45 -13.90
N VAL A 137 -0.11 3.28 -14.14
CA VAL A 137 0.90 4.24 -13.71
C VAL A 137 1.29 5.08 -14.92
N LEU A 138 1.19 6.39 -14.80
CA LEU A 138 1.53 7.33 -15.86
C LEU A 138 2.55 8.34 -15.34
N CYS A 139 3.53 8.68 -16.18
CA CYS A 139 4.50 9.73 -15.84
C CYS A 139 3.83 11.12 -15.77
N ARG A 140 2.71 11.27 -16.49
CA ARG A 140 1.82 12.44 -16.46
C ARG A 140 0.46 12.03 -17.00
N GLU A 141 -0.58 12.78 -16.65
CA GLU A 141 -1.94 12.48 -17.07
C GLU A 141 -2.13 12.43 -18.58
N ASP A 142 -1.45 13.30 -19.29
CA ASP A 142 -1.54 13.46 -20.74
C ASP A 142 -0.45 12.68 -21.49
N CYS A 143 0.12 11.65 -20.87
CA CYS A 143 1.16 10.84 -21.51
C CYS A 143 0.67 10.25 -22.83
N LYS A 144 1.38 10.55 -23.92
CA LYS A 144 1.03 10.10 -25.26
C LYS A 144 1.53 8.69 -25.57
N GLY A 145 2.45 8.20 -24.76
CA GLY A 145 2.99 6.84 -24.91
C GLY A 145 4.02 6.72 -26.00
N LEU A 146 4.25 5.49 -26.41
CA LEU A 146 5.19 5.16 -27.48
C LEU A 146 4.45 4.94 -28.80
N CYS A 147 5.09 5.30 -29.89
CA CYS A 147 4.56 5.00 -31.21
C CYS A 147 4.50 3.48 -31.42
N PRO A 148 3.35 2.93 -31.80
CA PRO A 148 3.23 1.48 -32.02
C PRO A 148 4.01 1.00 -33.27
N THR A 149 4.48 1.91 -34.10
CA THR A 149 5.21 1.57 -35.33
C THR A 149 6.71 1.61 -35.12
N CYS A 150 7.26 2.71 -34.59
CA CYS A 150 8.71 2.89 -34.47
C CYS A 150 9.21 2.88 -33.03
N GLY A 151 8.33 2.89 -32.02
CA GLY A 151 8.70 2.91 -30.63
C GLY A 151 9.18 4.27 -30.09
N ALA A 152 9.05 5.32 -30.85
CA ALA A 152 9.44 6.65 -30.41
C ALA A 152 8.50 7.16 -29.31
N ASN A 153 9.06 7.92 -28.36
CA ASN A 153 8.26 8.52 -27.29
C ASN A 153 7.50 9.73 -27.86
N LEU A 154 6.18 9.59 -27.94
CA LEU A 154 5.31 10.62 -28.50
C LEU A 154 5.19 11.87 -27.65
N ASN A 155 5.67 11.85 -26.41
CA ASN A 155 5.75 13.02 -25.55
C ASN A 155 6.85 13.99 -26.00
N GLU A 156 7.86 13.46 -26.69
CA GLU A 156 8.98 14.25 -27.21
C GLU A 156 8.67 14.88 -28.57
N GLY A 157 7.60 14.43 -29.21
CA GLY A 157 7.16 14.94 -30.49
C GLY A 157 6.53 13.88 -31.36
N ASP A 158 5.91 14.32 -32.44
CA ASP A 158 5.31 13.42 -33.41
C ASP A 158 6.39 12.80 -34.29
N CYS A 159 6.41 11.47 -34.37
CA CYS A 159 7.37 10.74 -35.19
C CYS A 159 6.96 10.65 -36.68
N GLY A 160 5.73 11.05 -37.00
CA GLY A 160 5.21 11.02 -38.38
C GLY A 160 4.64 9.69 -38.83
N CYS A 161 4.77 8.61 -38.03
CA CYS A 161 4.27 7.28 -38.40
C CYS A 161 2.75 7.23 -38.55
N ALA A 162 2.03 7.97 -37.73
CA ALA A 162 0.56 8.01 -37.83
C ALA A 162 0.12 8.59 -39.16
N ALA A 163 0.76 9.66 -39.62
CA ALA A 163 0.47 10.26 -40.92
C ALA A 163 0.80 9.31 -42.06
N LYS A 164 1.88 8.56 -41.95
CA LYS A 164 2.23 7.55 -42.96
C LYS A 164 1.22 6.42 -43.02
N ARG A 165 0.72 5.95 -41.86
CA ARG A 165 -0.31 4.93 -41.80
C ARG A 165 -1.63 5.38 -42.43
N GLU A 166 -2.00 6.63 -42.24
CA GLU A 166 -3.18 7.19 -42.84
C GLU A 166 -3.04 7.32 -44.37
N ALA A 167 -1.85 7.63 -44.84
CA ALA A 167 -1.55 7.76 -46.25
C ALA A 167 -1.56 6.40 -46.97
N GLU A 168 -1.33 5.30 -46.24
CA GLU A 168 -1.31 3.96 -46.80
C GLU A 168 -2.69 3.29 -46.86
N LYS A 169 -3.71 3.90 -46.32
CA LYS A 169 -5.07 3.36 -46.34
C LYS A 169 -5.77 3.64 -47.68
#